data_48c1c3a8c14086b2ab5bf64d67095938
#
_entry.id   48c1c3a8c14086b2ab5bf64d67095938
#
_cell.length_a   1.000
_cell.length_b   1.000
_cell.length_c   1.000
_cell.angle_alpha   90.00
_cell.angle_beta   90.00
_cell.angle_gamma   90.00
#
_symmetry.space_group_name_H-M   'P 1'
#
loop_
_entity.id
_entity.type
_entity.pdbx_description
1 polymer ?
#
loop_
_entity_poly.entity_id
_entity_poly.type
_entity_poly.pdbx_seq_one_letter_code
_entity_poly.pdbx_strand_id
1 'polypeptide(L)'
;MREIVLNGLEKDFRSNEAYKNLRTNIEFSGEENKVLVFTSCTPNEGKSTVSLSVASSLAESGKKVLFIDADLRKSVLAGRHRVQGELKGLSHFLSGRAKVEDVVCKTQIEGLMVIFAGIIPPNPAELLGQERFGNLISSGRKVYDYIIIDAPPLGSVIDSAIIARVCDASVLVISANAISHKFARVVKEQLERSECPILGVVLNKVDMSQNKYYLSLIHISEPTR
;
A
#
# COMPACT_ATOMS: atom_id res chain seq x y z
N MET A 1 13.69 9.37 16.04
CA MET A 1 13.16 9.02 14.72
C MET A 1 14.33 8.87 13.77
N ARG A 2 14.42 7.77 13.05
CA ARG A 2 15.52 7.48 12.13
C ARG A 2 15.29 8.16 10.78
N GLU A 3 16.33 8.71 10.16
CA GLU A 3 16.30 9.20 8.79
C GLU A 3 16.82 8.12 7.84
N ILE A 4 16.16 7.97 6.69
CA ILE A 4 16.49 6.99 5.66
C ILE A 4 16.41 7.62 4.26
N VAL A 5 17.12 7.04 3.32
CA VAL A 5 17.02 7.39 1.90
C VAL A 5 16.42 6.22 1.14
N LEU A 6 15.29 6.46 0.49
CA LEU A 6 14.66 5.51 -0.40
C LEU A 6 15.30 5.60 -1.79
N ASN A 7 16.22 4.68 -2.08
CA ASN A 7 16.90 4.63 -3.37
C ASN A 7 15.98 4.02 -4.45
N GLY A 8 16.19 4.39 -5.72
CA GLY A 8 15.48 3.78 -6.86
C GLY A 8 14.00 4.20 -6.98
N LEU A 9 13.63 5.36 -6.45
CA LEU A 9 12.32 5.98 -6.66
C LEU A 9 12.26 6.79 -7.97
N GLU A 10 13.38 6.89 -8.70
CA GLU A 10 13.41 7.55 -9.99
C GLU A 10 12.43 6.87 -10.95
N LYS A 11 11.56 7.65 -11.53
CA LYS A 11 10.50 7.21 -12.44
C LYS A 11 10.75 7.85 -13.80
N ASP A 12 10.50 7.09 -14.86
CA ASP A 12 10.36 7.72 -16.17
C ASP A 12 9.14 8.66 -16.20
N PHE A 13 9.11 9.56 -17.17
CA PHE A 13 8.06 10.57 -17.30
C PHE A 13 6.65 9.96 -17.32
N ARG A 14 6.46 8.84 -18.03
CA ARG A 14 5.15 8.20 -18.20
C ARG A 14 4.65 7.59 -16.89
N SER A 15 5.52 6.86 -16.21
CA SER A 15 5.20 6.29 -14.89
C SER A 15 4.86 7.39 -13.88
N ASN A 16 5.57 8.51 -13.92
CA ASN A 16 5.31 9.64 -13.03
C ASN A 16 3.92 10.25 -13.27
N GLU A 17 3.55 10.48 -14.54
CA GLU A 17 2.21 10.97 -14.88
C GLU A 17 1.10 9.98 -14.50
N ALA A 18 1.32 8.66 -14.66
CA ALA A 18 0.36 7.66 -14.24
C ALA A 18 0.12 7.69 -12.70
N TYR A 19 1.17 7.88 -11.90
CA TYR A 19 1.03 8.00 -10.44
C TYR A 19 0.38 9.32 -10.01
N LYS A 20 0.63 10.43 -10.71
CA LYS A 20 -0.09 11.69 -10.47
C LYS A 20 -1.58 11.55 -10.76
N ASN A 21 -1.94 10.89 -11.87
CA ASN A 21 -3.34 10.60 -12.20
C ASN A 21 -3.99 9.72 -11.12
N LEU A 22 -3.29 8.66 -10.67
CA LEU A 22 -3.79 7.78 -9.62
C LEU A 22 -3.97 8.55 -8.30
N ARG A 23 -3.02 9.41 -7.92
CA ARG A 23 -3.17 10.33 -6.79
C ARG A 23 -4.42 11.19 -6.91
N THR A 24 -4.59 11.87 -8.06
CA THR A 24 -5.75 12.74 -8.30
C THR A 24 -7.07 11.99 -8.15
N ASN A 25 -7.15 10.76 -8.65
CA ASN A 25 -8.33 9.92 -8.49
C ASN A 25 -8.60 9.53 -7.04
N ILE A 26 -7.53 9.26 -6.27
CA ILE A 26 -7.65 9.01 -4.82
C ILE A 26 -8.15 10.28 -4.11
N GLU A 27 -7.60 11.44 -4.41
CA GLU A 27 -8.04 12.71 -3.82
C GLU A 27 -9.51 13.04 -4.15
N PHE A 28 -9.99 12.68 -5.35
CA PHE A 28 -11.39 12.87 -5.75
C PHE A 28 -12.35 11.81 -5.20
N SER A 29 -11.85 10.73 -4.63
CA SER A 29 -12.71 9.67 -4.10
C SER A 29 -13.40 10.01 -2.78
N GLY A 30 -13.06 11.13 -2.17
CA GLY A 30 -13.65 11.65 -0.94
C GLY A 30 -12.63 11.83 0.19
N GLU A 31 -12.87 12.83 1.02
CA GLU A 31 -12.00 13.16 2.16
C GLU A 31 -11.98 12.09 3.27
N GLU A 32 -12.99 11.23 3.29
CA GLU A 32 -13.11 10.10 4.21
C GLU A 32 -12.10 8.99 3.91
N ASN A 33 -11.63 8.86 2.67
CA ASN A 33 -10.71 7.82 2.22
C ASN A 33 -9.26 8.15 2.58
N LYS A 34 -8.93 8.17 3.87
CA LYS A 34 -7.59 8.50 4.38
C LYS A 34 -6.69 7.28 4.53
N VAL A 35 -7.24 6.12 4.89
CA VAL A 35 -6.48 4.90 5.12
C VAL A 35 -6.77 3.92 4.00
N LEU A 36 -5.79 3.73 3.13
CA LEU A 36 -5.92 2.91 1.94
C LEU A 36 -5.02 1.68 2.02
N VAL A 37 -5.59 0.49 1.85
CA VAL A 37 -4.82 -0.75 1.73
C VAL A 37 -4.63 -1.10 0.26
N PHE A 38 -3.39 -1.36 -0.12
CA PHE A 38 -3.02 -1.88 -1.44
C PHE A 38 -2.73 -3.38 -1.32
N THR A 39 -3.43 -4.17 -2.12
CA THR A 39 -3.19 -5.61 -2.24
C THR A 39 -3.14 -6.05 -3.69
N SER A 40 -2.87 -7.31 -3.95
CA SER A 40 -2.84 -7.88 -5.30
C SER A 40 -3.41 -9.31 -5.30
N CYS A 41 -3.64 -9.87 -6.47
CA CYS A 41 -4.09 -11.26 -6.59
C CYS A 41 -2.95 -12.24 -6.34
N THR A 42 -1.76 -11.96 -6.88
CA THR A 42 -0.58 -12.83 -6.81
C THR A 42 0.68 -12.03 -6.43
N PRO A 43 1.75 -12.71 -6.01
CA PRO A 43 3.05 -12.06 -5.82
C PRO A 43 3.58 -11.43 -7.12
N ASN A 44 4.43 -10.41 -6.99
CA ASN A 44 5.13 -9.75 -8.10
C ASN A 44 4.25 -8.96 -9.08
N GLU A 45 3.01 -8.63 -8.75
CA GLU A 45 2.16 -7.75 -9.58
C GLU A 45 2.55 -6.26 -9.49
N GLY A 46 3.51 -5.91 -8.64
CA GLY A 46 4.04 -4.55 -8.49
C GLY A 46 3.31 -3.72 -7.43
N LYS A 47 2.50 -4.35 -6.59
CA LYS A 47 1.75 -3.76 -5.48
C LYS A 47 2.59 -2.75 -4.67
N SER A 48 3.72 -3.21 -4.11
CA SER A 48 4.59 -2.39 -3.26
C SER A 48 5.22 -1.19 -4.01
N THR A 49 5.49 -1.35 -5.31
CA THR A 49 5.98 -0.25 -6.15
C THR A 49 4.88 0.78 -6.37
N VAL A 50 3.67 0.34 -6.69
CA VAL A 50 2.51 1.21 -6.92
C VAL A 50 2.15 1.95 -5.62
N SER A 51 1.98 1.24 -4.50
CA SER A 51 1.59 1.82 -3.22
C SER A 51 2.59 2.86 -2.70
N LEU A 52 3.90 2.55 -2.76
CA LEU A 52 4.94 3.50 -2.36
C LEU A 52 5.04 4.69 -3.32
N SER A 53 4.84 4.48 -4.62
CA SER A 53 4.84 5.57 -5.60
C SER A 53 3.65 6.51 -5.43
N VAL A 54 2.48 5.98 -5.08
CA VAL A 54 1.30 6.79 -4.71
C VAL A 54 1.57 7.58 -3.43
N ALA A 55 2.11 6.93 -2.40
CA ALA A 55 2.46 7.62 -1.15
C ALA A 55 3.46 8.76 -1.38
N SER A 56 4.49 8.52 -2.23
CA SER A 56 5.45 9.55 -2.62
C SER A 56 4.77 10.70 -3.37
N SER A 57 3.89 10.39 -4.33
CA SER A 57 3.18 11.40 -5.13
C SER A 57 2.23 12.25 -4.27
N LEU A 58 1.57 11.67 -3.27
CA LEU A 58 0.76 12.39 -2.28
C LEU A 58 1.61 13.32 -1.42
N ALA A 59 2.77 12.86 -0.96
CA ALA A 59 3.70 13.68 -0.17
C ALA A 59 4.26 14.84 -1.01
N GLU A 60 4.67 14.59 -2.26
CA GLU A 60 5.13 15.61 -3.21
C GLU A 60 4.06 16.67 -3.51
N SER A 61 2.77 16.37 -3.32
CA SER A 61 1.68 17.35 -3.41
C SER A 61 1.42 18.12 -2.09
N GLY A 62 2.28 17.95 -1.09
CA GLY A 62 2.20 18.66 0.20
C GLY A 62 1.37 17.96 1.27
N LYS A 63 0.94 16.70 1.05
CA LYS A 63 0.21 15.92 2.06
C LYS A 63 1.18 15.27 3.06
N LYS A 64 0.74 15.13 4.31
CA LYS A 64 1.43 14.33 5.31
C LYS A 64 1.03 12.86 5.14
N VAL A 65 1.95 12.00 4.77
CA VAL A 65 1.68 10.61 4.42
C VAL A 65 2.47 9.66 5.31
N LEU A 66 1.78 8.66 5.85
CA LEU A 66 2.40 7.51 6.49
C LEU A 66 2.28 6.31 5.55
N PHE A 67 3.40 5.78 5.12
CA PHE A 67 3.45 4.50 4.41
C PHE A 67 3.78 3.37 5.38
N ILE A 68 3.01 2.28 5.35
CA ILE A 68 3.20 1.11 6.20
C ILE A 68 3.38 -0.13 5.33
N ASP A 69 4.56 -0.73 5.40
CA ASP A 69 4.82 -2.05 4.83
C ASP A 69 4.30 -3.12 5.79
N ALA A 70 3.13 -3.66 5.48
CA ALA A 70 2.44 -4.67 6.27
C ALA A 70 2.55 -6.09 5.68
N ASP A 71 3.40 -6.30 4.66
CA ASP A 71 3.75 -7.63 4.19
C ASP A 71 4.78 -8.28 5.15
N LEU A 72 4.30 -8.74 6.30
CA LEU A 72 5.14 -9.35 7.34
C LEU A 72 5.67 -10.75 6.94
N ARG A 73 5.26 -11.27 5.76
CA ARG A 73 5.69 -12.60 5.29
C ARG A 73 6.85 -12.53 4.32
N LYS A 74 6.83 -11.56 3.40
CA LYS A 74 7.81 -11.49 2.33
C LYS A 74 8.07 -10.05 1.87
N SER A 75 8.26 -9.13 2.82
CA SER A 75 8.66 -7.77 2.45
C SER A 75 10.00 -7.77 1.75
N VAL A 76 10.08 -7.00 0.67
CA VAL A 76 11.30 -6.75 -0.10
C VAL A 76 11.68 -5.26 -0.10
N LEU A 77 10.86 -4.39 0.51
CA LEU A 77 11.02 -2.94 0.40
C LEU A 77 12.32 -2.43 0.99
N ALA A 78 12.67 -2.83 2.22
CA ALA A 78 13.92 -2.40 2.87
C ALA A 78 15.16 -2.78 2.03
N GLY A 79 15.20 -4.00 1.52
CA GLY A 79 16.28 -4.48 0.65
C GLY A 79 16.31 -3.77 -0.70
N ARG A 80 15.16 -3.58 -1.35
CA ARG A 80 15.05 -2.91 -2.64
C ARG A 80 15.53 -1.46 -2.58
N HIS A 81 15.21 -0.76 -1.49
CA HIS A 81 15.63 0.63 -1.28
C HIS A 81 16.99 0.75 -0.58
N ARG A 82 17.71 -0.38 -0.39
CA ARG A 82 19.05 -0.42 0.22
C ARG A 82 19.13 0.31 1.56
N VAL A 83 18.10 0.13 2.40
CA VAL A 83 18.09 0.71 3.73
C VAL A 83 19.15 0.01 4.58
N GLN A 84 20.14 0.76 5.06
CA GLN A 84 21.30 0.22 5.77
C GLN A 84 21.04 0.08 7.27
N GLY A 85 21.73 -0.86 7.91
CA GLY A 85 21.75 -1.08 9.34
C GLY A 85 20.51 -1.80 9.88
N GLU A 86 20.52 -2.13 11.18
CA GLU A 86 19.43 -2.83 11.84
C GLU A 86 18.17 -1.96 11.88
N LEU A 87 17.09 -2.47 11.31
CA LEU A 87 15.83 -1.76 11.13
C LEU A 87 14.74 -2.42 11.98
N LYS A 88 14.31 -1.72 13.04
CA LYS A 88 13.07 -2.09 13.72
C LYS A 88 11.89 -1.70 12.82
N GLY A 89 10.88 -2.55 12.70
CA GLY A 89 9.73 -2.33 11.84
C GLY A 89 8.43 -2.70 12.52
N LEU A 90 7.36 -2.80 11.72
CA LEU A 90 6.00 -3.06 12.17
C LEU A 90 5.90 -4.31 13.06
N SER A 91 6.58 -5.40 12.69
CA SER A 91 6.58 -6.64 13.48
C SER A 91 7.15 -6.47 14.90
N HIS A 92 8.18 -5.62 15.05
CA HIS A 92 8.73 -5.29 16.38
C HIS A 92 7.75 -4.48 17.21
N PHE A 93 7.07 -3.51 16.59
CA PHE A 93 6.05 -2.72 17.26
C PHE A 93 4.87 -3.59 17.69
N LEU A 94 4.31 -4.38 16.77
CA LEU A 94 3.15 -5.23 17.06
C LEU A 94 3.43 -6.28 18.14
N SER A 95 4.64 -6.84 18.16
CA SER A 95 5.06 -7.78 19.23
C SER A 95 5.46 -7.12 20.56
N GLY A 96 5.35 -5.80 20.69
CA GLY A 96 5.69 -5.07 21.93
C GLY A 96 7.20 -4.87 22.16
N ARG A 97 8.05 -5.20 21.19
CA ARG A 97 9.52 -5.09 21.28
C ARG A 97 10.07 -3.71 20.90
N ALA A 98 9.21 -2.83 20.39
CA ALA A 98 9.56 -1.47 20.02
C ALA A 98 8.39 -0.52 20.25
N LYS A 99 8.70 0.76 20.47
CA LYS A 99 7.71 1.85 20.48
C LYS A 99 7.49 2.35 19.05
N VAL A 100 6.43 3.13 18.84
CA VAL A 100 6.13 3.71 17.52
C VAL A 100 7.25 4.61 17.01
N GLU A 101 7.88 5.37 17.89
CA GLU A 101 8.99 6.28 17.57
C GLU A 101 10.25 5.56 17.09
N ASP A 102 10.41 4.28 17.46
CA ASP A 102 11.54 3.44 17.07
C ASP A 102 11.39 2.87 15.66
N VAL A 103 10.15 2.76 15.16
CA VAL A 103 9.82 2.08 13.89
C VAL A 103 9.43 3.05 12.78
N VAL A 104 9.00 4.26 13.10
CA VAL A 104 8.73 5.32 12.12
C VAL A 104 10.04 5.92 11.62
N CYS A 105 10.25 5.89 10.31
CA CYS A 105 11.40 6.45 9.63
C CYS A 105 11.00 7.70 8.83
N LYS A 106 11.77 8.77 8.92
CA LYS A 106 11.67 9.93 8.06
C LYS A 106 12.41 9.65 6.75
N THR A 107 11.81 10.00 5.63
CA THR A 107 12.43 9.86 4.32
C THR A 107 13.01 11.17 3.81
N GLN A 108 13.75 11.12 2.68
CA GLN A 108 14.19 12.32 1.96
C GLN A 108 13.04 13.07 1.27
N ILE A 109 11.86 12.45 1.14
CA ILE A 109 10.67 13.10 0.58
C ILE A 109 9.96 13.82 1.71
N GLU A 110 9.84 15.14 1.60
CA GLU A 110 9.12 15.93 2.59
C GLU A 110 7.67 15.45 2.72
N GLY A 111 7.18 15.32 3.94
CA GLY A 111 5.82 14.81 4.22
C GLY A 111 5.66 13.30 4.22
N LEU A 112 6.65 12.51 3.75
CA LEU A 112 6.57 11.04 3.73
C LEU A 112 7.31 10.40 4.90
N MET A 113 6.56 9.67 5.74
CA MET A 113 7.09 8.79 6.76
C MET A 113 6.84 7.33 6.38
N VAL A 114 7.74 6.43 6.79
CA VAL A 114 7.67 5.00 6.45
C VAL A 114 7.83 4.13 7.68
N ILE A 115 6.99 3.11 7.80
CA ILE A 115 7.18 1.97 8.71
C ILE A 115 7.44 0.74 7.85
N PHE A 116 8.62 0.13 7.96
CA PHE A 116 8.94 -1.13 7.28
C PHE A 116 8.39 -2.34 8.03
N ALA A 117 8.25 -3.47 7.35
CA ALA A 117 7.74 -4.71 7.95
C ALA A 117 8.58 -5.20 9.16
N GLY A 118 9.89 -5.05 9.10
CA GLY A 118 10.82 -5.56 10.11
C GLY A 118 11.16 -7.03 9.89
N ILE A 119 11.42 -7.77 10.98
CA ILE A 119 11.70 -9.21 10.93
C ILE A 119 10.41 -10.00 10.66
N ILE A 120 10.54 -11.15 9.99
CA ILE A 120 9.41 -12.05 9.73
C ILE A 120 8.99 -12.73 11.04
N PRO A 121 7.76 -12.46 11.53
CA PRO A 121 7.27 -13.13 12.75
C PRO A 121 6.69 -14.50 12.42
N PRO A 122 6.56 -15.40 13.40
CA PRO A 122 5.94 -16.71 13.19
C PRO A 122 4.43 -16.65 12.93
N ASN A 123 3.74 -15.60 13.38
CA ASN A 123 2.29 -15.43 13.36
C ASN A 123 1.83 -14.07 12.79
N PRO A 124 2.09 -13.77 11.49
CA PRO A 124 1.79 -12.48 10.90
C PRO A 124 0.31 -12.06 11.01
N ALA A 125 -0.60 -12.96 10.66
CA ALA A 125 -2.04 -12.68 10.68
C ALA A 125 -2.57 -12.32 12.08
N GLU A 126 -2.09 -13.02 13.11
CA GLU A 126 -2.47 -12.75 14.50
C GLU A 126 -1.97 -11.37 14.95
N LEU A 127 -0.73 -11.00 14.61
CA LEU A 127 -0.17 -9.70 14.95
C LEU A 127 -0.95 -8.56 14.28
N LEU A 128 -1.30 -8.71 13.00
CA LEU A 128 -2.07 -7.73 12.26
C LEU A 128 -3.52 -7.63 12.75
N GLY A 129 -4.08 -8.71 13.31
CA GLY A 129 -5.41 -8.74 13.90
C GLY A 129 -5.50 -8.18 15.33
N GLN A 130 -4.38 -7.84 15.97
CA GLN A 130 -4.39 -7.29 17.33
C GLN A 130 -4.88 -5.85 17.36
N GLU A 131 -5.49 -5.46 18.49
CA GLU A 131 -5.91 -4.09 18.79
C GLU A 131 -4.77 -3.06 18.61
N ARG A 132 -3.52 -3.49 18.85
CA ARG A 132 -2.34 -2.65 18.70
C ARG A 132 -2.15 -2.12 17.28
N PHE A 133 -2.51 -2.90 16.24
CA PHE A 133 -2.49 -2.42 14.85
C PHE A 133 -3.59 -1.38 14.62
N GLY A 134 -4.83 -1.64 15.06
CA GLY A 134 -5.92 -0.68 14.99
C GLY A 134 -5.61 0.65 15.70
N ASN A 135 -4.98 0.57 16.87
CA ASN A 135 -4.55 1.75 17.63
C ASN A 135 -3.47 2.56 16.92
N LEU A 136 -2.54 1.91 16.22
CA LEU A 136 -1.55 2.57 15.36
C LEU A 136 -2.25 3.38 14.26
N ILE A 137 -3.19 2.76 13.55
CA ILE A 137 -3.94 3.40 12.46
C ILE A 137 -4.78 4.56 12.99
N SER A 138 -5.53 4.36 14.09
CA SER A 138 -6.38 5.39 14.70
C SER A 138 -5.57 6.60 15.19
N SER A 139 -4.37 6.36 15.72
CA SER A 139 -3.46 7.43 16.13
C SER A 139 -2.87 8.14 14.91
N GLY A 140 -2.52 7.39 13.87
CA GLY A 140 -2.01 7.92 12.61
C GLY A 140 -3.00 8.84 11.90
N ARG A 141 -4.31 8.52 11.92
CA ARG A 141 -5.39 9.36 11.34
C ARG A 141 -5.42 10.79 11.89
N LYS A 142 -4.91 11.02 13.09
CA LYS A 142 -4.87 12.34 13.73
C LYS A 142 -3.68 13.19 13.28
N VAL A 143 -2.67 12.56 12.68
CA VAL A 143 -1.37 13.19 12.35
C VAL A 143 -1.16 13.30 10.85
N TYR A 144 -1.63 12.30 10.08
CA TYR A 144 -1.40 12.17 8.66
C TYR A 144 -2.69 12.43 7.87
N ASP A 145 -2.54 13.04 6.70
CA ASP A 145 -3.63 13.23 5.74
C ASP A 145 -4.00 11.90 5.08
N TYR A 146 -2.96 11.06 4.80
CA TYR A 146 -3.12 9.73 4.24
C TYR A 146 -2.27 8.69 4.97
N ILE A 147 -2.80 7.47 5.09
CA ILE A 147 -2.08 6.28 5.51
C ILE A 147 -2.18 5.26 4.39
N ILE A 148 -1.07 4.94 3.75
CA ILE A 148 -1.00 3.97 2.65
C ILE A 148 -0.38 2.68 3.20
N ILE A 149 -1.13 1.58 3.11
CA ILE A 149 -0.71 0.29 3.64
C ILE A 149 -0.44 -0.68 2.50
N ASP A 150 0.79 -1.14 2.39
CA ASP A 150 1.20 -2.20 1.46
C ASP A 150 0.99 -3.56 2.11
N ALA A 151 -0.03 -4.29 1.70
CA ALA A 151 -0.43 -5.59 2.28
C ALA A 151 -0.01 -6.77 1.37
N PRO A 152 0.17 -8.00 1.86
CA PRO A 152 0.52 -9.15 1.02
C PRO A 152 -0.57 -9.47 -0.02
N PRO A 153 -0.28 -10.31 -1.03
CA PRO A 153 -1.29 -10.71 -2.02
C PRO A 153 -2.47 -11.46 -1.39
N LEU A 154 -3.68 -10.94 -1.55
CA LEU A 154 -4.90 -11.53 -0.96
C LEU A 154 -5.21 -12.93 -1.53
N GLY A 155 -4.89 -13.19 -2.79
CA GLY A 155 -5.04 -14.52 -3.37
C GLY A 155 -4.10 -15.59 -2.79
N SER A 156 -3.14 -15.19 -1.97
CA SER A 156 -2.18 -16.09 -1.33
C SER A 156 -2.43 -16.25 0.18
N VAL A 157 -2.81 -15.18 0.88
CA VAL A 157 -2.95 -15.15 2.34
C VAL A 157 -4.07 -14.21 2.79
N ILE A 158 -4.66 -14.49 3.96
CA ILE A 158 -5.80 -13.73 4.52
C ILE A 158 -5.40 -12.36 5.11
N ASP A 159 -4.13 -12.11 5.31
CA ASP A 159 -3.60 -10.95 6.03
C ASP A 159 -4.16 -9.61 5.50
N SER A 160 -4.29 -9.48 4.18
CA SER A 160 -4.85 -8.27 3.56
C SER A 160 -6.31 -8.03 3.90
N ALA A 161 -7.11 -9.08 4.06
CA ALA A 161 -8.49 -8.95 4.51
C ALA A 161 -8.56 -8.54 5.99
N ILE A 162 -7.61 -8.98 6.82
CA ILE A 162 -7.50 -8.56 8.23
C ILE A 162 -7.12 -7.07 8.29
N ILE A 163 -6.14 -6.63 7.50
CA ILE A 163 -5.70 -5.23 7.40
C ILE A 163 -6.85 -4.35 6.90
N ALA A 164 -7.58 -4.79 5.89
CA ALA A 164 -8.67 -4.06 5.26
C ALA A 164 -9.75 -3.61 6.27
N ARG A 165 -10.00 -4.37 7.33
CA ARG A 165 -11.01 -4.05 8.36
C ARG A 165 -10.77 -2.74 9.12
N VAL A 166 -9.54 -2.22 9.11
CA VAL A 166 -9.19 -0.94 9.76
C VAL A 166 -8.93 0.18 8.75
N CYS A 167 -9.17 -0.10 7.45
CA CYS A 167 -8.98 0.82 6.34
C CYS A 167 -10.32 1.42 5.87
N ASP A 168 -10.26 2.57 5.22
CA ASP A 168 -11.44 3.21 4.63
C ASP A 168 -11.78 2.62 3.28
N ALA A 169 -10.74 2.28 2.50
CA ALA A 169 -10.91 1.64 1.20
C ALA A 169 -9.70 0.79 0.82
N SER A 170 -9.88 -0.05 -0.18
CA SER A 170 -8.87 -0.94 -0.73
C SER A 170 -8.62 -0.66 -2.22
N VAL A 171 -7.38 -0.86 -2.63
CA VAL A 171 -6.94 -0.77 -4.03
C VAL A 171 -6.35 -2.10 -4.44
N LEU A 172 -6.90 -2.70 -5.50
CA LEU A 172 -6.40 -3.97 -6.04
C LEU A 172 -5.43 -3.71 -7.19
N VAL A 173 -4.18 -4.13 -7.04
CA VAL A 173 -3.15 -4.02 -8.08
C VAL A 173 -3.09 -5.34 -8.85
N ILE A 174 -3.26 -5.27 -10.18
CA ILE A 174 -3.23 -6.43 -11.07
C ILE A 174 -2.20 -6.18 -12.16
N SER A 175 -1.32 -7.15 -12.41
CA SER A 175 -0.41 -7.10 -13.56
C SER A 175 -1.17 -7.48 -14.84
N ALA A 176 -1.02 -6.68 -15.90
CA ALA A 176 -1.63 -6.96 -17.19
C ALA A 176 -1.24 -8.36 -17.70
N ASN A 177 -2.21 -9.10 -18.20
CA ASN A 177 -2.06 -10.45 -18.76
C ASN A 177 -1.47 -11.51 -17.82
N ALA A 178 -1.42 -11.23 -16.48
CA ALA A 178 -0.80 -12.16 -15.53
C ALA A 178 -1.78 -13.16 -14.90
N ILE A 179 -3.06 -12.82 -14.82
CA ILE A 179 -4.08 -13.64 -14.17
C ILE A 179 -5.35 -13.72 -15.00
N SER A 180 -6.13 -14.77 -14.79
CA SER A 180 -7.45 -14.93 -15.44
C SER A 180 -8.50 -14.01 -14.78
N HIS A 181 -9.47 -13.56 -15.57
CA HIS A 181 -10.62 -12.80 -15.05
C HIS A 181 -11.38 -13.55 -13.95
N LYS A 182 -11.48 -14.88 -14.07
CA LYS A 182 -12.12 -15.72 -13.04
C LYS A 182 -11.40 -15.63 -11.71
N PHE A 183 -10.07 -15.67 -11.71
CA PHE A 183 -9.28 -15.56 -10.48
C PHE A 183 -9.34 -14.15 -9.88
N ALA A 184 -9.26 -13.11 -10.72
CA ALA A 184 -9.42 -11.73 -10.26
C ALA A 184 -10.78 -11.50 -9.58
N ARG A 185 -11.85 -12.09 -10.12
CA ARG A 185 -13.20 -12.04 -9.53
C ARG A 185 -13.23 -12.70 -8.16
N VAL A 186 -12.63 -13.88 -7.98
CA VAL A 186 -12.58 -14.57 -6.69
C VAL A 186 -11.86 -13.72 -5.64
N VAL A 187 -10.72 -13.10 -6.01
CA VAL A 187 -9.99 -12.22 -5.09
C VAL A 187 -10.79 -10.97 -4.76
N LYS A 188 -11.48 -10.37 -5.74
CA LYS A 188 -12.38 -9.25 -5.52
C LYS A 188 -13.49 -9.60 -4.52
N GLU A 189 -14.19 -10.72 -4.72
CA GLU A 189 -15.24 -11.20 -3.81
C GLU A 189 -14.70 -11.48 -2.40
N GLN A 190 -13.47 -11.96 -2.28
CA GLN A 190 -12.82 -12.16 -0.99
C GLN A 190 -12.52 -10.82 -0.29
N LEU A 191 -12.11 -9.80 -1.04
CA LEU A 191 -11.88 -8.46 -0.52
C LEU A 191 -13.18 -7.79 -0.08
N GLU A 192 -14.24 -7.93 -0.85
CA GLU A 192 -15.59 -7.43 -0.51
C GLU A 192 -16.13 -8.01 0.80
N ARG A 193 -15.78 -9.27 1.14
CA ARG A 193 -16.14 -9.88 2.43
C ARG A 193 -15.44 -9.27 3.65
N SER A 194 -14.40 -8.47 3.45
CA SER A 194 -13.74 -7.73 4.54
C SER A 194 -14.49 -6.48 4.97
N GLU A 195 -15.63 -6.18 4.30
CA GLU A 195 -16.45 -4.96 4.51
C GLU A 195 -15.70 -3.65 4.20
N CYS A 196 -14.52 -3.74 3.57
CA CYS A 196 -13.73 -2.60 3.12
C CYS A 196 -14.09 -2.28 1.67
N PRO A 197 -14.58 -1.08 1.36
CA PRO A 197 -14.90 -0.70 -0.01
C PRO A 197 -13.69 -0.85 -0.95
N ILE A 198 -13.93 -1.33 -2.17
CA ILE A 198 -12.91 -1.34 -3.21
C ILE A 198 -12.98 -0.02 -3.96
N LEU A 199 -11.98 0.83 -3.73
CA LEU A 199 -11.88 2.13 -4.38
C LEU A 199 -11.64 1.99 -5.88
N GLY A 200 -10.85 0.99 -6.27
CA GLY A 200 -10.56 0.75 -7.68
C GLY A 200 -9.52 -0.35 -7.89
N VAL A 201 -9.22 -0.56 -9.18
CA VAL A 201 -8.22 -1.52 -9.65
C VAL A 201 -7.13 -0.77 -10.42
N VAL A 202 -5.87 -1.03 -10.09
CA VAL A 202 -4.71 -0.53 -10.84
C VAL A 202 -4.20 -1.63 -11.75
N LEU A 203 -4.30 -1.43 -13.06
CA LEU A 203 -3.69 -2.32 -14.04
C LEU A 203 -2.22 -1.90 -14.23
N ASN A 204 -1.31 -2.73 -13.73
CA ASN A 204 0.12 -2.49 -13.77
C ASN A 204 0.82 -3.29 -14.88
N LYS A 205 2.04 -2.89 -15.25
CA LYS A 205 2.88 -3.57 -16.28
C LYS A 205 2.19 -3.67 -17.65
N VAL A 206 1.41 -2.67 -18.01
CA VAL A 206 0.79 -2.61 -19.33
C VAL A 206 1.86 -2.35 -20.40
N ASP A 207 1.91 -3.18 -21.44
CA ASP A 207 2.77 -2.93 -22.60
C ASP A 207 2.17 -1.81 -23.46
N MET A 208 2.73 -0.62 -23.31
CA MET A 208 2.27 0.58 -24.04
C MET A 208 2.68 0.58 -25.52
N SER A 209 3.56 -0.33 -25.94
CA SER A 209 3.97 -0.40 -27.35
C SER A 209 2.85 -0.90 -28.27
N GLN A 210 1.95 -1.71 -27.72
CA GLN A 210 0.82 -2.31 -28.44
C GLN A 210 -0.47 -1.47 -28.39
N ASN A 211 -0.56 -0.45 -27.52
CA ASN A 211 -1.79 0.31 -27.28
C ASN A 211 -1.56 1.82 -27.27
N LYS A 212 -1.56 2.46 -28.45
CA LYS A 212 -1.50 3.93 -28.56
C LYS A 212 -2.72 4.67 -27.95
N TYR A 213 -3.75 3.97 -27.47
CA TYR A 213 -5.03 4.54 -27.02
C TYR A 213 -5.31 4.39 -25.51
N TYR A 214 -4.45 3.72 -24.71
CA TYR A 214 -4.69 3.54 -23.27
C TYR A 214 -3.97 4.59 -22.42
N LEU A 215 -4.37 5.85 -22.53
CA LEU A 215 -3.88 6.94 -21.69
C LEU A 215 -4.70 7.13 -20.39
N SER A 216 -5.71 6.34 -20.12
CA SER A 216 -6.38 6.30 -18.82
C SER A 216 -7.40 5.18 -18.73
N LEU A 217 -7.08 4.09 -18.06
CA LEU A 217 -8.09 3.17 -17.56
C LEU A 217 -7.86 2.97 -16.05
N ILE A 218 -8.17 4.01 -15.30
CA ILE A 218 -8.62 3.83 -13.93
C ILE A 218 -10.14 3.85 -14.02
N HIS A 219 -10.75 2.70 -14.12
CA HIS A 219 -12.18 2.57 -13.92
C HIS A 219 -12.45 2.55 -12.42
N ILE A 220 -12.89 3.68 -11.90
CA ILE A 220 -13.66 3.73 -10.66
C ILE A 220 -15.03 3.18 -11.06
N SER A 221 -15.34 1.94 -10.67
CA SER A 221 -16.70 1.42 -10.82
C SER A 221 -17.60 2.21 -9.86
N GLU A 222 -18.55 2.94 -10.41
CA GLU A 222 -19.62 3.54 -9.59
C GLU A 222 -20.30 2.43 -8.76
N PRO A 223 -20.61 2.69 -7.47
CA PRO A 223 -21.40 1.75 -6.70
C PRO A 223 -22.77 1.62 -7.36
N THR A 224 -23.07 0.45 -7.89
CA THR A 224 -24.42 0.10 -8.30
C THR A 224 -25.36 0.24 -7.10
N ARG A 225 -26.30 1.18 -7.19
CA ARG A 225 -27.45 1.32 -6.31
C ARG A 225 -28.34 0.08 -6.34
#